data_48925bbcf265a5b69f9023a89b9029f0
#
_entry.id   48925bbcf265a5b69f9023a89b9029f0
#
_cell.length_a   1.000
_cell.length_b   1.000
_cell.length_c   1.000
_cell.angle_alpha   90.00
_cell.angle_beta   90.00
_cell.angle_gamma   90.00
#
_symmetry.space_group_name_H-M   'P 1'
#
loop_
_entity.id
_entity.type
_entity.pdbx_description
1 polymer ?
#
loop_
_entity_poly.entity_id
_entity_poly.type
_entity_poly.pdbx_seq_one_letter_code
_entity_poly.pdbx_strand_id
1 'polypeptide(L)'
;LEYELLKQLRDANAPIGASTLVHTLGKTYGLSQATIGRRLMEMDVEGFTVLEGRKGRTLTEQGLDRMKTLEKDLQQQSVNSQLIQMLNHSGEKALLDVLVARRALEREIASLAAQRASKEYIVLLQASIANQHELLSKNIIPYEEDREFHRLLAYAAQNQILLHAVELVWETSRDFLETAYIRRRVGSELVVDHQQILDAIVAGSPEQAEAAMVNHINQMIDDVKRYFAMQNQ
;
A
#
# COMPACT_ATOMS: atom_id res chain seq x y z
N LEU A 1 -24.12 2.27 3.03
CA LEU A 1 -25.57 2.31 3.13
C LEU A 1 -26.23 1.69 1.87
N GLU A 2 -25.91 2.15 0.66
CA GLU A 2 -26.50 1.64 -0.59
C GLU A 2 -26.40 0.11 -0.69
N TYR A 3 -25.22 -0.46 -0.51
CA TYR A 3 -25.00 -1.90 -0.51
C TYR A 3 -25.92 -2.63 0.48
N GLU A 4 -26.04 -2.13 1.70
CA GLU A 4 -26.90 -2.75 2.72
C GLU A 4 -28.41 -2.68 2.38
N LEU A 5 -28.85 -1.59 1.77
CA LEU A 5 -30.23 -1.47 1.27
C LEU A 5 -30.50 -2.49 0.16
N LEU A 6 -29.62 -2.59 -0.83
CA LEU A 6 -29.73 -3.58 -1.91
C LEU A 6 -29.68 -5.00 -1.39
N LYS A 7 -28.81 -5.29 -0.43
CA LYS A 7 -28.69 -6.58 0.23
C LYS A 7 -29.97 -6.98 0.97
N GLN A 8 -30.54 -6.06 1.75
CA GLN A 8 -31.80 -6.31 2.47
C GLN A 8 -32.98 -6.56 1.49
N LEU A 9 -33.03 -5.83 0.36
CA LEU A 9 -34.03 -6.02 -0.68
C LEU A 9 -33.89 -7.39 -1.37
N ARG A 10 -32.65 -7.83 -1.63
CA ARG A 10 -32.38 -9.16 -2.17
C ARG A 10 -32.81 -10.28 -1.21
N ASP A 11 -32.39 -10.15 0.06
CA ASP A 11 -32.58 -11.20 1.06
C ASP A 11 -34.04 -11.34 1.52
N ALA A 12 -34.83 -10.28 1.39
CA ALA A 12 -36.24 -10.29 1.78
C ALA A 12 -37.10 -11.18 0.88
N ASN A 13 -36.68 -11.40 -0.36
CA ASN A 13 -37.40 -12.20 -1.36
C ASN A 13 -38.88 -11.79 -1.56
N ALA A 14 -39.22 -10.55 -1.14
CA ALA A 14 -40.54 -9.92 -1.20
C ALA A 14 -40.40 -8.40 -1.15
N PRO A 15 -41.37 -7.63 -1.65
CA PRO A 15 -41.33 -6.18 -1.57
C PRO A 15 -41.27 -5.68 -0.14
N ILE A 16 -40.30 -4.84 0.19
CA ILE A 16 -40.17 -4.22 1.53
C ILE A 16 -40.12 -2.70 1.45
N GLY A 17 -40.66 -2.05 2.47
CA GLY A 17 -40.72 -0.59 2.57
C GLY A 17 -39.69 0.00 3.53
N ALA A 18 -39.58 1.34 3.53
CA ALA A 18 -38.68 2.07 4.40
C ALA A 18 -38.92 1.81 5.89
N SER A 19 -40.17 1.54 6.29
CA SER A 19 -40.51 1.21 7.68
C SER A 19 -39.90 -0.11 8.15
N THR A 20 -39.82 -1.10 7.29
CA THR A 20 -39.16 -2.38 7.60
C THR A 20 -37.65 -2.21 7.65
N LEU A 21 -37.09 -1.50 6.68
CA LEU A 21 -35.64 -1.27 6.59
C LEU A 21 -35.11 -0.42 7.74
N VAL A 22 -35.89 0.49 8.32
CA VAL A 22 -35.46 1.26 9.49
C VAL A 22 -35.30 0.39 10.74
N HIS A 23 -36.05 -0.69 10.86
CA HIS A 23 -35.89 -1.61 12.00
C HIS A 23 -34.56 -2.37 11.94
N THR A 24 -34.07 -2.69 10.76
CA THR A 24 -32.81 -3.41 10.56
C THR A 24 -31.61 -2.46 10.45
N LEU A 25 -31.69 -1.44 9.60
CA LEU A 25 -30.58 -0.55 9.26
C LEU A 25 -30.58 0.75 10.08
N GLY A 26 -31.77 1.22 10.53
CA GLY A 26 -31.87 2.49 11.25
C GLY A 26 -31.08 2.52 12.54
N LYS A 27 -31.08 1.43 13.32
CA LYS A 27 -30.29 1.31 14.55
C LYS A 27 -28.78 1.26 14.28
N THR A 28 -28.38 0.50 13.26
CA THR A 28 -26.96 0.30 12.92
C THR A 28 -26.31 1.57 12.38
N TYR A 29 -27.05 2.32 11.56
CA TYR A 29 -26.52 3.50 10.84
C TYR A 29 -27.05 4.84 11.38
N GLY A 30 -27.88 4.86 12.41
CA GLY A 30 -28.46 6.08 12.96
C GLY A 30 -29.43 6.78 12.00
N LEU A 31 -30.13 6.03 11.11
CA LEU A 31 -30.93 6.59 10.01
C LEU A 31 -32.41 6.61 10.35
N SER A 32 -33.08 7.72 9.97
CA SER A 32 -34.52 7.83 10.07
C SER A 32 -35.23 7.12 8.90
N GLN A 33 -36.51 6.78 9.09
CA GLN A 33 -37.35 6.23 8.01
C GLN A 33 -37.43 7.17 6.82
N ALA A 34 -37.46 8.50 7.06
CA ALA A 34 -37.48 9.50 5.98
C ALA A 34 -36.20 9.48 5.15
N THR A 35 -35.03 9.32 5.79
CA THR A 35 -33.74 9.21 5.12
C THR A 35 -33.65 7.97 4.26
N ILE A 36 -34.08 6.80 4.80
CA ILE A 36 -34.12 5.55 4.05
C ILE A 36 -35.11 5.67 2.87
N GLY A 37 -36.29 6.25 3.11
CA GLY A 37 -37.30 6.46 2.05
C GLY A 37 -36.79 7.30 0.90
N ARG A 38 -36.05 8.40 1.19
CA ARG A 38 -35.44 9.24 0.16
C ARG A 38 -34.40 8.47 -0.65
N ARG A 39 -33.49 7.71 0.03
CA ARG A 39 -32.48 6.91 -0.68
C ARG A 39 -33.12 5.85 -1.58
N LEU A 40 -34.20 5.21 -1.13
CA LEU A 40 -34.93 4.26 -1.96
C LEU A 40 -35.56 4.92 -3.19
N MET A 41 -36.07 6.15 -3.08
CA MET A 41 -36.56 6.88 -4.24
C MET A 41 -35.48 7.25 -5.25
N GLU A 42 -34.29 7.61 -4.76
CA GLU A 42 -33.11 7.82 -5.60
C GLU A 42 -32.74 6.53 -6.35
N MET A 43 -32.75 5.39 -5.66
CA MET A 43 -32.47 4.08 -6.27
C MET A 43 -33.55 3.64 -7.28
N ASP A 44 -34.82 4.07 -7.13
CA ASP A 44 -35.84 3.87 -8.16
C ASP A 44 -35.51 4.66 -9.43
N VAL A 45 -35.08 5.92 -9.29
CA VAL A 45 -34.64 6.77 -10.42
C VAL A 45 -33.42 6.21 -11.12
N GLU A 46 -32.47 5.66 -10.34
CA GLU A 46 -31.26 4.99 -10.84
C GLU A 46 -31.56 3.61 -11.48
N GLY A 47 -32.78 3.12 -11.37
CA GLY A 47 -33.22 1.84 -11.94
C GLY A 47 -32.79 0.61 -11.13
N PHE A 48 -32.27 0.79 -9.91
CA PHE A 48 -31.81 -0.32 -9.05
C PHE A 48 -32.96 -0.99 -8.30
N THR A 49 -34.04 -0.26 -8.08
CA THR A 49 -35.23 -0.76 -7.39
C THR A 49 -36.50 -0.40 -8.17
N VAL A 50 -37.58 -1.14 -7.92
CA VAL A 50 -38.90 -0.85 -8.47
C VAL A 50 -39.95 -0.88 -7.34
N LEU A 51 -40.81 0.14 -7.30
CA LEU A 51 -41.88 0.25 -6.31
C LEU A 51 -43.06 -0.63 -6.73
N GLU A 52 -43.48 -1.55 -5.89
CA GLU A 52 -44.63 -2.41 -6.07
C GLU A 52 -45.87 -1.88 -5.29
N GLY A 53 -46.42 -0.80 -5.77
CA GLY A 53 -47.59 -0.16 -5.17
C GLY A 53 -47.38 0.19 -3.70
N ARG A 54 -48.26 -0.30 -2.82
CA ARG A 54 -48.15 -0.09 -1.35
C ARG A 54 -47.33 -1.15 -0.61
N LYS A 55 -46.87 -2.19 -1.31
CA LYS A 55 -46.15 -3.31 -0.68
C LYS A 55 -44.68 -2.98 -0.36
N GLY A 56 -44.09 -2.04 -1.10
CA GLY A 56 -42.69 -1.67 -0.95
C GLY A 56 -41.94 -1.80 -2.27
N ARG A 57 -40.64 -2.04 -2.20
CA ARG A 57 -39.74 -2.15 -3.35
C ARG A 57 -39.11 -3.52 -3.45
N THR A 58 -38.82 -3.92 -4.67
CA THR A 58 -38.01 -5.08 -5.02
C THR A 58 -36.77 -4.66 -5.78
N LEU A 59 -35.78 -5.53 -5.77
CA LEU A 59 -34.52 -5.35 -6.47
C LEU A 59 -34.70 -5.68 -7.96
N THR A 60 -34.14 -4.84 -8.85
CA THR A 60 -34.07 -5.12 -10.29
C THR A 60 -32.80 -5.92 -10.63
N GLU A 61 -32.68 -6.43 -11.88
CA GLU A 61 -31.42 -7.00 -12.37
C GLU A 61 -30.28 -5.99 -12.30
N GLN A 62 -30.52 -4.75 -12.69
CA GLN A 62 -29.53 -3.66 -12.60
C GLN A 62 -29.13 -3.39 -11.15
N GLY A 63 -30.07 -3.43 -10.22
CA GLY A 63 -29.79 -3.30 -8.79
C GLY A 63 -28.97 -4.47 -8.25
N LEU A 64 -29.21 -5.69 -8.74
CA LEU A 64 -28.40 -6.85 -8.37
C LEU A 64 -26.95 -6.73 -8.87
N ASP A 65 -26.74 -6.26 -10.09
CA ASP A 65 -25.41 -6.06 -10.64
C ASP A 65 -24.66 -4.90 -9.95
N ARG A 66 -25.39 -3.83 -9.60
CA ARG A 66 -24.87 -2.74 -8.77
C ARG A 66 -24.41 -3.25 -7.40
N MET A 67 -25.21 -4.09 -6.76
CA MET A 67 -24.88 -4.69 -5.47
C MET A 67 -23.61 -5.54 -5.55
N LYS A 68 -23.44 -6.37 -6.58
CA LYS A 68 -22.21 -7.17 -6.81
C LYS A 68 -20.97 -6.28 -6.98
N THR A 69 -21.11 -5.17 -7.71
CA THR A 69 -20.04 -4.20 -7.88
C THR A 69 -19.62 -3.60 -6.54
N LEU A 70 -20.60 -3.11 -5.76
CA LEU A 70 -20.35 -2.55 -4.44
C LEU A 70 -19.73 -3.58 -3.46
N GLU A 71 -20.15 -4.83 -3.53
CA GLU A 71 -19.60 -5.92 -2.71
C GLU A 71 -18.11 -6.13 -3.01
N LYS A 72 -17.75 -6.15 -4.30
CA LYS A 72 -16.35 -6.24 -4.74
C LYS A 72 -15.53 -5.04 -4.27
N ASP A 73 -16.06 -3.82 -4.41
CA ASP A 73 -15.39 -2.60 -3.97
C ASP A 73 -15.15 -2.59 -2.46
N LEU A 74 -16.16 -3.01 -1.67
CA LEU A 74 -16.05 -3.13 -0.21
C LEU A 74 -15.02 -4.18 0.22
N GLN A 75 -14.97 -5.33 -0.48
CA GLN A 75 -13.95 -6.35 -0.23
C GLN A 75 -12.54 -5.81 -0.52
N GLN A 76 -12.37 -5.11 -1.63
CA GLN A 76 -11.09 -4.51 -2.01
C GLN A 76 -10.65 -3.43 -1.01
N GLN A 77 -11.57 -2.58 -0.57
CA GLN A 77 -11.31 -1.59 0.48
C GLN A 77 -10.93 -2.25 1.81
N SER A 78 -11.58 -3.35 2.17
CA SER A 78 -11.26 -4.10 3.41
C SER A 78 -9.84 -4.68 3.35
N VAL A 79 -9.45 -5.31 2.23
CA VAL A 79 -8.09 -5.85 2.03
C VAL A 79 -7.05 -4.74 2.09
N ASN A 80 -7.29 -3.61 1.39
CA ASN A 80 -6.38 -2.47 1.41
C ASN A 80 -6.24 -1.89 2.83
N SER A 81 -7.35 -1.74 3.57
CA SER A 81 -7.33 -1.23 4.93
C SER A 81 -6.56 -2.15 5.89
N GLN A 82 -6.72 -3.48 5.75
CA GLN A 82 -5.96 -4.45 6.53
C GLN A 82 -4.46 -4.38 6.23
N LEU A 83 -4.08 -4.28 4.95
CA LEU A 83 -2.68 -4.12 4.57
C LEU A 83 -2.07 -2.85 5.16
N ILE A 84 -2.75 -1.71 5.00
CA ILE A 84 -2.32 -0.42 5.58
C ILE A 84 -2.20 -0.53 7.11
N GLN A 85 -3.15 -1.17 7.77
CA GLN A 85 -3.09 -1.39 9.21
C GLN A 85 -1.87 -2.24 9.61
N MET A 86 -1.56 -3.30 8.87
CA MET A 86 -0.38 -4.14 9.13
C MET A 86 0.92 -3.36 8.93
N LEU A 87 1.01 -2.55 7.89
CA LEU A 87 2.19 -1.71 7.59
C LEU A 87 2.41 -0.60 8.65
N ASN A 88 1.34 -0.15 9.32
CA ASN A 88 1.41 0.83 10.41
C ASN A 88 1.75 0.23 11.80
N HIS A 89 1.92 -1.09 11.90
CA HIS A 89 2.36 -1.70 13.16
C HIS A 89 3.82 -1.31 13.45
N SER A 90 4.15 -1.21 14.74
CA SER A 90 5.51 -0.92 15.21
C SER A 90 6.13 -2.14 15.87
N GLY A 91 7.46 -2.13 16.01
CA GLY A 91 8.24 -3.16 16.68
C GLY A 91 8.99 -4.08 15.71
N GLU A 92 9.87 -4.91 16.30
CA GLU A 92 10.82 -5.74 15.56
C GLU A 92 10.15 -6.57 14.45
N LYS A 93 9.11 -7.33 14.81
CA LYS A 93 8.44 -8.23 13.86
C LYS A 93 7.84 -7.47 12.68
N ALA A 94 7.14 -6.36 12.94
CA ALA A 94 6.52 -5.57 11.88
C ALA A 94 7.58 -4.99 10.93
N LEU A 95 8.67 -4.45 11.47
CA LEU A 95 9.77 -3.91 10.69
C LEU A 95 10.46 -4.99 9.84
N LEU A 96 10.69 -6.19 10.40
CA LEU A 96 11.23 -7.31 9.64
C LEU A 96 10.30 -7.78 8.52
N ASP A 97 8.98 -7.85 8.76
CA ASP A 97 8.00 -8.22 7.75
C ASP A 97 7.98 -7.19 6.58
N VAL A 98 8.08 -5.89 6.87
CA VAL A 98 8.22 -4.82 5.86
C VAL A 98 9.49 -4.98 5.05
N LEU A 99 10.65 -5.21 5.69
CA LEU A 99 11.94 -5.39 5.00
C LEU A 99 11.94 -6.64 4.10
N VAL A 100 11.28 -7.72 4.52
CA VAL A 100 11.11 -8.92 3.66
C VAL A 100 10.26 -8.60 2.43
N ALA A 101 9.18 -7.83 2.58
CA ALA A 101 8.35 -7.38 1.45
C ALA A 101 9.15 -6.45 0.51
N ARG A 102 9.90 -5.49 1.05
CA ARG A 102 10.81 -4.62 0.29
C ARG A 102 11.82 -5.44 -0.50
N ARG A 103 12.50 -6.39 0.15
CA ARG A 103 13.47 -7.26 -0.53
C ARG A 103 12.84 -7.99 -1.72
N ALA A 104 11.61 -8.50 -1.60
CA ALA A 104 10.94 -9.22 -2.68
C ALA A 104 10.59 -8.31 -3.86
N LEU A 105 10.20 -7.07 -3.62
CA LEU A 105 9.86 -6.10 -4.67
C LEU A 105 11.09 -5.43 -5.26
N GLU A 106 11.99 -4.94 -4.41
CA GLU A 106 13.12 -4.11 -4.81
C GLU A 106 14.23 -4.89 -5.50
N ARG A 107 14.39 -6.20 -5.22
CA ARG A 107 15.29 -7.06 -6.01
C ARG A 107 14.93 -7.09 -7.50
N GLU A 108 13.65 -7.23 -7.80
CA GLU A 108 13.15 -7.22 -9.19
C GLU A 108 13.23 -5.82 -9.80
N ILE A 109 12.93 -4.78 -9.02
CA ILE A 109 13.12 -3.39 -9.43
C ILE A 109 14.57 -3.13 -9.84
N ALA A 110 15.54 -3.54 -9.04
CA ALA A 110 16.97 -3.37 -9.35
C ALA A 110 17.37 -4.13 -10.62
N SER A 111 16.92 -5.38 -10.78
CA SER A 111 17.14 -6.18 -11.99
C SER A 111 16.59 -5.51 -13.24
N LEU A 112 15.35 -4.99 -13.18
CA LEU A 112 14.72 -4.27 -14.29
C LEU A 112 15.39 -2.91 -14.55
N ALA A 113 15.80 -2.19 -13.51
CA ALA A 113 16.52 -0.93 -13.66
C ALA A 113 17.86 -1.13 -14.41
N ALA A 114 18.59 -2.20 -14.13
CA ALA A 114 19.82 -2.54 -14.87
C ALA A 114 19.57 -2.78 -16.38
N GLN A 115 18.37 -3.21 -16.75
CA GLN A 115 17.99 -3.45 -18.15
C GLN A 115 17.44 -2.21 -18.84
N ARG A 116 16.83 -1.26 -18.11
CA ARG A 116 15.92 -0.26 -18.66
C ARG A 116 16.28 1.18 -18.30
N ALA A 117 17.16 1.39 -17.32
CA ALA A 117 17.50 2.74 -16.88
C ALA A 117 18.03 3.60 -18.02
N SER A 118 17.42 4.76 -18.22
CA SER A 118 17.95 5.77 -19.14
C SER A 118 19.18 6.45 -18.53
N LYS A 119 19.95 7.13 -19.37
CA LYS A 119 21.11 7.90 -18.89
C LYS A 119 20.73 8.98 -17.88
N GLU A 120 19.54 9.54 -18.02
CA GLU A 120 18.99 10.55 -17.11
C GLU A 120 18.79 9.96 -15.71
N TYR A 121 18.21 8.77 -15.61
CA TYR A 121 18.04 8.10 -14.31
C TYR A 121 19.37 7.70 -13.68
N ILE A 122 20.35 7.27 -14.47
CA ILE A 122 21.71 6.99 -13.96
C ILE A 122 22.33 8.25 -13.33
N VAL A 123 22.21 9.40 -13.99
CA VAL A 123 22.70 10.68 -13.44
C VAL A 123 21.97 11.06 -12.15
N LEU A 124 20.65 10.88 -12.08
CA LEU A 124 19.87 11.16 -10.88
C LEU A 124 20.26 10.24 -9.71
N LEU A 125 20.49 8.95 -9.98
CA LEU A 125 20.94 7.98 -8.97
C LEU A 125 22.34 8.35 -8.44
N GLN A 126 23.27 8.77 -9.34
CA GLN A 126 24.59 9.26 -8.94
C GLN A 126 24.50 10.48 -8.03
N ALA A 127 23.63 11.45 -8.40
CA ALA A 127 23.41 12.65 -7.60
C ALA A 127 22.81 12.32 -6.22
N SER A 128 21.86 11.38 -6.15
CA SER A 128 21.26 10.93 -4.89
C SER A 128 22.34 10.35 -3.95
N ILE A 129 23.23 9.49 -4.44
CA ILE A 129 24.32 8.92 -3.64
C ILE A 129 25.29 10.03 -3.19
N ALA A 130 25.64 10.97 -4.07
CA ALA A 130 26.51 12.09 -3.70
C ALA A 130 25.91 12.93 -2.57
N ASN A 131 24.59 13.21 -2.61
CA ASN A 131 23.87 13.93 -1.56
C ASN A 131 23.88 13.13 -0.23
N GLN A 132 23.72 11.81 -0.28
CA GLN A 132 23.80 10.97 0.91
C GLN A 132 25.18 11.08 1.56
N HIS A 133 26.26 11.02 0.78
CA HIS A 133 27.64 11.20 1.27
C HIS A 133 27.85 12.59 1.89
N GLU A 134 27.32 13.65 1.25
CA GLU A 134 27.43 15.00 1.78
C GLU A 134 26.75 15.14 3.14
N LEU A 135 25.53 14.60 3.30
CA LEU A 135 24.79 14.64 4.57
C LEU A 135 25.51 13.85 5.67
N LEU A 136 26.02 12.64 5.35
CA LEU A 136 26.80 11.86 6.27
C LEU A 136 28.07 12.56 6.75
N SER A 137 28.77 13.29 5.85
CA SER A 137 29.94 14.08 6.22
C SER A 137 29.60 15.20 7.22
N LYS A 138 28.36 15.67 7.22
CA LYS A 138 27.81 16.65 8.18
C LYS A 138 27.17 16.00 9.40
N ASN A 139 27.31 14.68 9.57
CA ASN A 139 26.71 13.88 10.65
C ASN A 139 25.16 13.90 10.64
N ILE A 140 24.55 14.11 9.48
CA ILE A 140 23.10 14.09 9.26
C ILE A 140 22.74 12.71 8.67
N ILE A 141 21.66 12.10 9.19
CA ILE A 141 21.16 10.83 8.65
C ILE A 141 20.37 11.12 7.37
N PRO A 142 20.79 10.57 6.20
CA PRO A 142 20.17 10.91 4.90
C PRO A 142 18.97 10.01 4.58
N TYR A 143 17.97 9.91 5.47
CA TYR A 143 16.84 8.98 5.30
C TYR A 143 15.91 9.37 4.13
N GLU A 144 15.77 10.66 3.83
CA GLU A 144 14.98 11.12 2.68
C GLU A 144 15.71 10.83 1.35
N GLU A 145 17.03 11.00 1.32
CA GLU A 145 17.87 10.70 0.15
C GLU A 145 17.99 9.19 -0.08
N ASP A 146 17.97 8.40 0.99
CA ASP A 146 17.87 6.94 0.93
C ASP A 146 16.56 6.53 0.26
N ARG A 147 15.44 7.07 0.72
CA ARG A 147 14.12 6.85 0.12
C ARG A 147 14.07 7.30 -1.33
N GLU A 148 14.64 8.45 -1.65
CA GLU A 148 14.68 8.98 -3.02
C GLU A 148 15.51 8.08 -3.95
N PHE A 149 16.63 7.54 -3.49
CA PHE A 149 17.41 6.57 -4.26
C PHE A 149 16.57 5.35 -4.67
N HIS A 150 15.87 4.74 -3.73
CA HIS A 150 14.98 3.60 -4.01
C HIS A 150 13.82 3.99 -4.95
N ARG A 151 13.28 5.20 -4.81
CA ARG A 151 12.24 5.71 -5.71
C ARG A 151 12.75 5.88 -7.13
N LEU A 152 13.93 6.45 -7.32
CA LEU A 152 14.57 6.59 -8.63
C LEU A 152 14.82 5.24 -9.29
N LEU A 153 15.22 4.21 -8.51
CA LEU A 153 15.34 2.85 -9.02
C LEU A 153 13.99 2.31 -9.52
N ALA A 154 12.92 2.53 -8.78
CA ALA A 154 11.58 2.07 -9.15
C ALA A 154 11.08 2.75 -10.45
N TYR A 155 11.36 4.04 -10.62
CA TYR A 155 11.09 4.73 -11.89
C TYR A 155 11.95 4.19 -13.03
N ALA A 156 13.26 3.97 -12.80
CA ALA A 156 14.19 3.44 -13.78
C ALA A 156 13.82 2.02 -14.23
N ALA A 157 13.16 1.23 -13.39
CA ALA A 157 12.65 -0.11 -13.72
C ALA A 157 11.51 -0.10 -14.74
N GLN A 158 10.85 1.04 -14.98
CA GLN A 158 9.75 1.21 -15.96
C GLN A 158 8.64 0.15 -15.81
N ASN A 159 8.27 -0.19 -14.56
CA ASN A 159 7.18 -1.10 -14.24
C ASN A 159 6.23 -0.44 -13.23
N GLN A 160 5.09 0.06 -13.73
CA GLN A 160 4.12 0.80 -12.95
C GLN A 160 3.49 -0.01 -11.81
N ILE A 161 3.34 -1.33 -11.99
CA ILE A 161 2.77 -2.20 -10.94
C ILE A 161 3.76 -2.34 -9.78
N LEU A 162 5.04 -2.58 -10.07
CA LEU A 162 6.08 -2.66 -9.03
C LEU A 162 6.28 -1.31 -8.34
N LEU A 163 6.27 -0.20 -9.11
CA LEU A 163 6.36 1.15 -8.56
C LEU A 163 5.25 1.39 -7.52
N HIS A 164 3.98 1.21 -7.89
CA HIS A 164 2.89 1.47 -6.97
C HIS A 164 2.82 0.46 -5.81
N ALA A 165 3.24 -0.79 -6.03
CA ALA A 165 3.31 -1.77 -4.96
C ALA A 165 4.35 -1.40 -3.89
N VAL A 166 5.54 -0.95 -4.32
CA VAL A 166 6.60 -0.56 -3.40
C VAL A 166 6.33 0.79 -2.75
N GLU A 167 5.73 1.76 -3.47
CA GLU A 167 5.29 3.04 -2.91
C GLU A 167 4.27 2.84 -1.79
N LEU A 168 3.31 1.93 -1.95
CA LEU A 168 2.35 1.59 -0.89
C LEU A 168 3.07 1.13 0.39
N VAL A 169 4.12 0.31 0.26
CA VAL A 169 4.92 -0.14 1.41
C VAL A 169 5.67 1.05 2.03
N TRP A 170 6.33 1.89 1.23
CA TRP A 170 7.12 3.02 1.73
C TRP A 170 6.30 4.12 2.38
N GLU A 171 5.13 4.47 1.81
CA GLU A 171 4.32 5.59 2.33
C GLU A 171 3.55 5.24 3.59
N THR A 172 3.22 3.97 3.77
CA THR A 172 2.46 3.51 4.93
C THR A 172 3.32 2.99 6.06
N SER A 173 4.59 2.69 5.81
CA SER A 173 5.55 2.25 6.83
C SER A 173 6.49 3.40 7.24
N ARG A 174 7.02 3.33 8.45
CA ARG A 174 8.06 4.24 8.94
C ARG A 174 9.46 3.64 8.82
N ASP A 175 9.61 2.60 8.02
CA ASP A 175 10.81 1.77 7.97
C ASP A 175 12.07 2.54 7.57
N PHE A 176 12.00 3.49 6.61
CA PHE A 176 13.17 4.28 6.22
C PHE A 176 13.75 5.08 7.39
N LEU A 177 12.91 5.76 8.19
CA LEU A 177 13.38 6.51 9.35
C LEU A 177 13.87 5.57 10.45
N GLU A 178 13.13 4.51 10.74
CA GLU A 178 13.47 3.56 11.79
C GLU A 178 14.75 2.78 11.45
N THR A 179 14.88 2.28 10.22
CA THR A 179 16.10 1.56 9.79
C THR A 179 17.31 2.48 9.73
N ALA A 180 17.20 3.70 9.24
CA ALA A 180 18.29 4.65 9.24
C ALA A 180 18.79 4.97 10.66
N TYR A 181 17.88 5.15 11.62
CA TYR A 181 18.20 5.30 13.03
C TYR A 181 18.89 4.04 13.60
N ILE A 182 18.33 2.87 13.35
CA ILE A 182 18.85 1.57 13.82
C ILE A 182 20.25 1.34 13.28
N ARG A 183 20.48 1.49 11.97
CA ARG A 183 21.80 1.31 11.32
C ARG A 183 22.85 2.19 11.97
N ARG A 184 22.53 3.47 12.21
CA ARG A 184 23.43 4.37 12.94
C ARG A 184 23.75 3.87 14.35
N ARG A 185 22.76 3.35 15.07
CA ARG A 185 22.93 2.85 16.45
C ARG A 185 23.80 1.60 16.54
N VAL A 186 23.75 0.74 15.52
CA VAL A 186 24.59 -0.48 15.46
C VAL A 186 25.91 -0.26 14.72
N GLY A 187 26.19 0.98 14.25
CA GLY A 187 27.46 1.33 13.60
C GLY A 187 27.58 0.82 12.16
N SER A 188 26.47 0.59 11.44
CA SER A 188 26.50 0.16 10.05
C SER A 188 26.68 1.32 9.09
N GLU A 189 27.38 1.10 7.97
CA GLU A 189 27.58 2.07 6.90
C GLU A 189 26.32 2.18 6.04
N LEU A 190 25.83 3.42 5.82
CA LEU A 190 24.53 3.69 5.19
C LEU A 190 24.57 3.76 3.65
N VAL A 191 25.72 3.99 3.03
CA VAL A 191 25.79 4.40 1.61
C VAL A 191 26.60 3.45 0.72
N VAL A 192 27.48 2.64 1.28
CA VAL A 192 28.35 1.73 0.50
C VAL A 192 27.54 0.76 -0.38
N ASP A 193 26.40 0.31 0.12
CA ASP A 193 25.55 -0.64 -0.60
C ASP A 193 24.88 -0.02 -1.82
N HIS A 194 24.48 1.27 -1.77
CA HIS A 194 23.87 1.97 -2.90
C HIS A 194 24.83 2.13 -4.07
N GLN A 195 26.11 2.35 -3.80
CA GLN A 195 27.11 2.42 -4.85
C GLN A 195 27.22 1.08 -5.60
N GLN A 196 27.21 -0.06 -4.89
CA GLN A 196 27.25 -1.37 -5.53
C GLN A 196 26.03 -1.65 -6.41
N ILE A 197 24.84 -1.22 -5.98
CA ILE A 197 23.62 -1.31 -6.78
C ILE A 197 23.77 -0.47 -8.05
N LEU A 198 24.20 0.78 -7.91
CA LEU A 198 24.39 1.68 -9.05
C LEU A 198 25.44 1.17 -10.03
N ASP A 199 26.56 0.65 -9.55
CA ASP A 199 27.62 0.09 -10.38
C ASP A 199 27.10 -1.08 -11.23
N ALA A 200 26.28 -1.94 -10.67
CA ALA A 200 25.63 -3.05 -11.39
C ALA A 200 24.62 -2.55 -12.45
N ILE A 201 23.88 -1.47 -12.15
CA ILE A 201 22.95 -0.84 -13.09
C ILE A 201 23.73 -0.21 -14.26
N VAL A 202 24.80 0.53 -13.98
CA VAL A 202 25.67 1.15 -15.00
C VAL A 202 26.33 0.09 -15.88
N ALA A 203 26.70 -1.06 -15.30
CA ALA A 203 27.22 -2.21 -16.03
C ALA A 203 26.17 -2.94 -16.88
N GLY A 204 24.87 -2.62 -16.70
CA GLY A 204 23.77 -3.33 -17.36
C GLY A 204 23.68 -4.80 -16.97
N SER A 205 23.99 -5.13 -15.70
CA SER A 205 23.98 -6.51 -15.18
C SER A 205 22.80 -6.73 -14.22
N PRO A 206 21.67 -7.31 -14.69
CA PRO A 206 20.48 -7.54 -13.89
C PRO A 206 20.74 -8.44 -12.67
N GLU A 207 21.53 -9.51 -12.84
CA GLU A 207 21.83 -10.46 -11.80
C GLU A 207 22.67 -9.84 -10.68
N GLN A 208 23.63 -8.95 -11.03
CA GLN A 208 24.44 -8.25 -10.05
C GLN A 208 23.63 -7.17 -9.33
N ALA A 209 22.76 -6.47 -10.04
CA ALA A 209 21.88 -5.46 -9.44
C ALA A 209 20.88 -6.12 -8.45
N GLU A 210 20.29 -7.25 -8.83
CA GLU A 210 19.44 -8.06 -7.94
C GLU A 210 20.23 -8.49 -6.68
N ALA A 211 21.41 -9.07 -6.86
CA ALA A 211 22.23 -9.56 -5.76
C ALA A 211 22.66 -8.41 -4.81
N ALA A 212 23.05 -7.26 -5.35
CA ALA A 212 23.43 -6.08 -4.58
C ALA A 212 22.24 -5.55 -3.74
N MET A 213 21.04 -5.46 -4.34
CA MET A 213 19.83 -5.04 -3.63
C MET A 213 19.43 -6.02 -2.53
N VAL A 214 19.50 -7.34 -2.81
CA VAL A 214 19.22 -8.37 -1.81
C VAL A 214 20.20 -8.27 -0.62
N ASN A 215 21.49 -8.06 -0.90
CA ASN A 215 22.50 -7.87 0.14
C ASN A 215 22.22 -6.62 0.97
N HIS A 216 21.88 -5.50 0.32
CA HIS A 216 21.54 -4.24 0.99
C HIS A 216 20.38 -4.44 1.98
N ILE A 217 19.25 -5.01 1.55
CA ILE A 217 18.10 -5.25 2.44
C ILE A 217 18.41 -6.31 3.51
N ASN A 218 19.19 -7.34 3.19
CA ASN A 218 19.61 -8.33 4.20
C ASN A 218 20.46 -7.70 5.32
N GLN A 219 21.36 -6.76 4.99
CA GLN A 219 22.11 -6.02 5.99
C GLN A 219 21.17 -5.19 6.89
N MET A 220 20.14 -4.54 6.31
CA MET A 220 19.12 -3.84 7.09
C MET A 220 18.38 -4.78 8.05
N ILE A 221 18.01 -5.99 7.59
CA ILE A 221 17.36 -7.02 8.42
C ILE A 221 18.27 -7.45 9.58
N ASP A 222 19.55 -7.65 9.33
CA ASP A 222 20.50 -8.06 10.35
C ASP A 222 20.80 -6.92 11.35
N ASP A 223 20.81 -5.68 10.89
CA ASP A 223 20.93 -4.50 11.73
C ASP A 223 19.75 -4.36 12.69
N VAL A 224 18.52 -4.58 12.18
CA VAL A 224 17.30 -4.59 13.01
C VAL A 224 17.38 -5.66 14.08
N LYS A 225 17.73 -6.89 13.73
CA LYS A 225 17.88 -7.99 14.71
C LYS A 225 18.92 -7.68 15.78
N ARG A 226 20.08 -7.14 15.37
CA ARG A 226 21.16 -6.74 16.32
C ARG A 226 20.67 -5.65 17.27
N TYR A 227 19.98 -4.65 16.77
CA TYR A 227 19.47 -3.55 17.58
C TYR A 227 18.50 -4.03 18.67
N PHE A 228 17.52 -4.86 18.31
CA PHE A 228 16.55 -5.38 19.28
C PHE A 228 17.18 -6.39 20.25
N ALA A 229 18.15 -7.19 19.82
CA ALA A 229 18.90 -8.06 20.72
C ALA A 229 19.69 -7.27 21.78
N MET A 230 20.22 -6.08 21.44
CA MET A 230 20.92 -5.21 22.39
C MET A 230 19.96 -4.54 23.40
N GLN A 231 18.68 -4.36 23.06
CA GLN A 231 17.70 -3.77 23.97
C GLN A 231 17.11 -4.77 24.97
N ASN A 232 17.22 -6.06 24.68
CA ASN A 232 16.68 -7.12 25.51
C ASN A 232 17.74 -7.68 26.53
N GLN A 233 18.94 -7.07 26.58
CA GLN A 233 19.98 -7.34 27.55
C GLN A 233 20.00 -6.32 28.67
#